data_54c31de914718ec079e09ce3831c3b71
#
_entry.id   54c31de914718ec079e09ce3831c3b71
#
_cell.length_a   1.000
_cell.length_b   1.000
_cell.length_c   1.000
_cell.angle_alpha   90.00
_cell.angle_beta   90.00
_cell.angle_gamma   90.00
#
_symmetry.space_group_name_H-M   'P 1'
#
loop_
_entity.id
_entity.type
_entity.pdbx_description
1 polymer ?
#
loop_
_entity_poly.entity_id
_entity_poly.type
_entity_poly.pdbx_seq_one_letter_code
_entity_poly.pdbx_strand_id
1 'polypeptide(L)'
;MLARNHIIAAITSLTFAALRRFQQLTLINGVFFSMTSPSNENVAPFRPFETYIDQSKALTALKDLTNGADDGELYFERSSNETLIFDNNKLKNASFNAAEGFGVRTVLGETMGYAHSTEISEKSLLRATESAKIASSGGGGTLAIPPSKTNTHRYKEIDPVSEESFGIKVEILKEINEFVRQMDERVFQVSISLASSTQEIEILRPEGFSVRDTRPMTRLNISIIVEHEGRRETGTAGGGGRSSIRPLLEKKHWQKTAEEALRIALVNLQAVPAPAGVMDIVLGPGWPGILLHEAIGHGLEGDFNRKGTSAFSNLMNKQIAAKGVTVLDDGTLKDRRGSITFDDEGTPSARNILIEDGKLVSYMQDRQNA
;
A
#
# COMPACT_ATOMS: atom_id res chain seq x y z
N MET A 1 -3.50 -7.57 -6.97
CA MET A 1 -3.69 -7.30 -5.53
C MET A 1 -3.38 -8.50 -4.64
N LEU A 2 -3.68 -9.72 -5.03
CA LEU A 2 -3.37 -10.96 -4.28
C LEU A 2 -1.87 -11.29 -4.22
N ALA A 3 -1.06 -11.02 -5.25
CA ALA A 3 0.41 -11.18 -5.20
C ALA A 3 1.06 -10.31 -4.11
N ARG A 4 0.47 -9.15 -3.80
CA ARG A 4 0.94 -8.20 -2.80
C ARG A 4 0.90 -8.75 -1.36
N ASN A 5 -0.12 -9.53 -1.02
CA ASN A 5 -0.28 -10.09 0.33
C ASN A 5 0.71 -11.22 0.64
N HIS A 6 1.21 -11.92 -0.37
CA HIS A 6 2.15 -13.03 -0.17
C HIS A 6 3.59 -12.56 0.02
N ILE A 7 4.01 -11.50 -0.66
CA ILE A 7 5.36 -10.93 -0.51
C ILE A 7 5.49 -10.25 0.86
N ILE A 8 4.51 -9.47 1.28
CA ILE A 8 4.52 -8.75 2.57
C ILE A 8 4.40 -9.71 3.76
N ALA A 9 3.58 -10.76 3.67
CA ALA A 9 3.41 -11.73 4.75
C ALA A 9 4.67 -12.56 5.01
N ALA A 10 5.46 -12.87 3.98
CA ALA A 10 6.70 -13.64 4.13
C ALA A 10 7.84 -12.81 4.74
N ILE A 11 7.91 -11.51 4.44
CA ILE A 11 8.93 -10.60 5.01
C ILE A 11 8.60 -10.25 6.47
N THR A 12 7.33 -10.11 6.84
CA THR A 12 6.92 -9.79 8.22
C THR A 12 7.02 -10.95 9.20
N SER A 13 6.91 -12.20 8.76
CA SER A 13 6.95 -13.36 9.68
C SER A 13 8.36 -13.73 10.17
N LEU A 14 9.41 -13.35 9.47
CA LEU A 14 10.81 -13.65 9.85
C LEU A 14 11.43 -12.64 10.83
N THR A 15 10.84 -11.44 10.97
CA THR A 15 11.33 -10.42 11.91
C THR A 15 11.02 -10.72 13.39
N PHE A 16 10.05 -11.58 13.69
CA PHE A 16 9.72 -11.93 15.09
C PHE A 16 10.75 -12.82 15.79
N ALA A 17 11.56 -13.57 15.07
CA ALA A 17 12.57 -14.44 15.66
C ALA A 17 13.89 -13.71 16.02
N ALA A 18 14.22 -12.66 15.31
CA ALA A 18 15.43 -11.85 15.57
C ALA A 18 15.25 -10.85 16.74
N LEU A 19 14.04 -10.37 17.00
CA LEU A 19 13.75 -9.42 18.08
C LEU A 19 13.81 -10.04 19.50
N ARG A 20 13.67 -11.36 19.65
CA ARG A 20 13.75 -11.99 21.00
C ARG A 20 15.17 -12.04 21.60
N ARG A 21 16.22 -11.79 20.84
CA ARG A 21 17.60 -11.75 21.37
C ARG A 21 18.05 -10.37 21.82
N PHE A 22 17.32 -9.30 21.52
CA PHE A 22 17.66 -7.94 21.92
C PHE A 22 16.90 -7.43 23.17
N GLN A 23 15.89 -8.14 23.66
CA GLN A 23 15.09 -7.71 24.83
C GLN A 23 15.63 -8.13 26.20
N GLN A 24 16.82 -8.75 26.30
CA GLN A 24 17.38 -9.17 27.60
C GLN A 24 18.53 -8.32 28.13
N LEU A 25 18.81 -7.16 27.55
CA LEU A 25 19.87 -6.28 28.01
C LEU A 25 19.41 -4.83 28.19
N THR A 26 18.41 -4.60 29.05
CA THR A 26 18.16 -3.21 29.51
C THR A 26 17.37 -3.21 30.83
N LEU A 27 18.04 -3.52 31.89
CA LEU A 27 17.66 -3.10 33.25
C LEU A 27 18.91 -3.11 34.11
N ILE A 28 19.74 -2.06 33.98
CA ILE A 28 20.63 -1.56 35.03
C ILE A 28 21.16 -0.19 34.55
N ASN A 29 20.90 0.83 35.42
CA ASN A 29 21.42 2.19 35.39
C ASN A 29 20.83 3.17 34.37
N GLY A 30 20.17 4.18 34.92
CA GLY A 30 19.60 5.34 34.24
C GLY A 30 20.61 6.13 33.38
N VAL A 31 20.74 5.69 32.15
CA VAL A 31 21.35 6.46 31.08
C VAL A 31 20.22 6.86 30.15
N PHE A 32 19.92 8.13 30.13
CA PHE A 32 19.16 8.75 29.07
C PHE A 32 19.90 8.50 27.75
N PHE A 33 19.47 7.50 26.97
CA PHE A 33 19.82 7.46 25.57
C PHE A 33 19.09 8.62 24.90
N SER A 34 19.84 9.67 24.59
CA SER A 34 19.44 10.62 23.57
C SER A 34 19.22 9.81 22.28
N MET A 35 17.97 9.55 21.93
CA MET A 35 17.61 9.14 20.57
C MET A 35 17.84 10.39 19.70
N THR A 36 19.08 10.61 19.30
CA THR A 36 19.33 11.43 18.13
C THR A 36 18.69 10.67 16.99
N SER A 37 17.57 11.19 16.46
CA SER A 37 17.11 10.83 15.13
C SER A 37 18.35 10.82 14.23
N PRO A 38 18.52 9.84 13.34
CA PRO A 38 19.55 9.94 12.34
C PRO A 38 19.37 11.31 11.69
N SER A 39 20.36 12.18 11.88
CA SER A 39 20.46 13.46 11.21
C SER A 39 20.21 13.20 9.72
N ASN A 40 19.54 14.08 9.02
CA ASN A 40 19.30 14.16 7.57
C ASN A 40 20.51 13.69 6.70
N GLU A 41 21.03 12.52 6.94
CA GLU A 41 21.89 11.83 5.99
C GLU A 41 20.92 11.36 4.89
N ASN A 42 21.08 11.94 3.71
CA ASN A 42 20.40 11.48 2.50
C ASN A 42 20.61 9.98 2.43
N VAL A 43 19.58 9.22 2.78
CA VAL A 43 19.61 7.77 2.58
C VAL A 43 19.84 7.56 1.10
N ALA A 44 20.98 6.92 0.77
CA ALA A 44 21.32 6.69 -0.64
C ALA A 44 20.15 5.97 -1.35
N PRO A 45 19.81 6.35 -2.58
CA PRO A 45 18.77 5.70 -3.34
C PRO A 45 19.01 4.19 -3.40
N PHE A 46 17.96 3.40 -3.33
CA PHE A 46 18.07 1.95 -3.47
C PHE A 46 18.45 1.59 -4.89
N ARG A 47 19.65 1.04 -5.06
CA ARG A 47 20.25 0.68 -6.34
C ARG A 47 20.84 -0.72 -6.24
N PRO A 48 20.03 -1.79 -6.26
CA PRO A 48 20.48 -3.15 -6.00
C PRO A 48 21.56 -3.61 -6.99
N PHE A 49 21.50 -3.18 -8.26
CA PHE A 49 22.49 -3.52 -9.27
C PHE A 49 23.81 -2.73 -9.17
N GLU A 50 23.82 -1.62 -8.45
CA GLU A 50 25.02 -0.85 -8.19
C GLU A 50 25.69 -1.26 -6.87
N THR A 51 24.90 -1.79 -5.93
CA THR A 51 25.33 -2.03 -4.54
C THR A 51 25.59 -3.50 -4.24
N TYR A 52 24.76 -4.41 -4.74
CA TYR A 52 24.71 -5.81 -4.27
C TYR A 52 25.02 -6.85 -5.34
N ILE A 53 24.47 -6.71 -6.55
CA ILE A 53 24.53 -7.73 -7.60
C ILE A 53 24.79 -7.07 -8.94
N ASP A 54 25.74 -7.61 -9.70
CA ASP A 54 25.95 -7.21 -11.09
C ASP A 54 24.70 -7.49 -11.95
N GLN A 55 24.22 -6.48 -12.68
CA GLN A 55 22.99 -6.57 -13.47
C GLN A 55 23.08 -7.63 -14.57
N SER A 56 24.26 -7.84 -15.19
CA SER A 56 24.42 -8.82 -16.25
C SER A 56 24.31 -10.25 -15.73
N LYS A 57 24.83 -10.50 -14.54
CA LYS A 57 24.70 -11.79 -13.84
C LYS A 57 23.27 -12.04 -13.40
N ALA A 58 22.60 -11.01 -12.85
CA ALA A 58 21.19 -11.09 -12.48
C ALA A 58 20.30 -11.40 -13.69
N LEU A 59 20.56 -10.75 -14.83
CA LEU A 59 19.85 -11.00 -16.08
C LEU A 59 20.09 -12.41 -16.61
N THR A 60 21.32 -12.92 -16.51
CA THR A 60 21.63 -14.30 -16.89
C THR A 60 20.84 -15.29 -16.04
N ALA A 61 20.87 -15.14 -14.72
CA ALA A 61 20.11 -16.00 -13.81
C ALA A 61 18.58 -15.94 -14.06
N LEU A 62 18.06 -14.75 -14.36
CA LEU A 62 16.65 -14.57 -14.69
C LEU A 62 16.29 -15.24 -16.03
N LYS A 63 17.12 -15.10 -17.05
CA LYS A 63 16.93 -15.78 -18.35
C LYS A 63 16.98 -17.30 -18.23
N ASP A 64 17.88 -17.84 -17.40
CA ASP A 64 17.95 -19.27 -17.12
C ASP A 64 16.70 -19.78 -16.38
N LEU A 65 16.16 -18.98 -15.44
CA LEU A 65 14.91 -19.28 -14.76
C LEU A 65 13.73 -19.30 -15.72
N THR A 66 13.64 -18.30 -16.60
CA THR A 66 12.51 -18.11 -17.51
C THR A 66 12.67 -18.86 -18.85
N ASN A 67 13.72 -19.65 -19.02
CA ASN A 67 13.92 -20.42 -20.22
C ASN A 67 12.84 -21.49 -20.39
N GLY A 68 12.00 -21.33 -21.42
CA GLY A 68 10.84 -22.16 -21.66
C GLY A 68 9.61 -21.81 -20.82
N ALA A 69 9.67 -20.77 -20.01
CA ALA A 69 8.53 -20.20 -19.32
C ALA A 69 7.82 -19.12 -20.17
N ASP A 70 6.58 -18.81 -19.81
CA ASP A 70 5.79 -17.78 -20.51
C ASP A 70 6.18 -16.36 -20.03
N ASP A 71 6.50 -16.21 -18.74
CA ASP A 71 6.90 -14.93 -18.14
C ASP A 71 7.73 -15.11 -16.87
N GLY A 72 8.30 -14.00 -16.36
CA GLY A 72 8.97 -13.92 -15.09
C GLY A 72 9.65 -12.57 -14.86
N GLU A 73 10.00 -12.31 -13.62
CA GLU A 73 10.73 -11.11 -13.22
C GLU A 73 11.59 -11.36 -11.98
N LEU A 74 12.56 -10.46 -11.81
CA LEU A 74 13.31 -10.28 -10.56
C LEU A 74 12.91 -8.93 -9.99
N TYR A 75 12.30 -8.97 -8.81
CA TYR A 75 11.77 -7.83 -8.09
C TYR A 75 12.63 -7.54 -6.87
N PHE A 76 13.11 -6.33 -6.74
CA PHE A 76 13.80 -5.83 -5.55
C PHE A 76 12.94 -4.80 -4.83
N GLU A 77 12.98 -4.82 -3.51
CA GLU A 77 12.30 -3.84 -2.68
C GLU A 77 13.16 -3.44 -1.47
N ARG A 78 13.13 -2.14 -1.16
CA ARG A 78 13.47 -1.59 0.14
C ARG A 78 12.29 -0.78 0.61
N SER A 79 11.84 -1.04 1.82
CA SER A 79 10.73 -0.30 2.43
C SER A 79 11.10 0.22 3.81
N SER A 80 10.56 1.39 4.15
CA SER A 80 10.59 1.97 5.48
C SER A 80 9.21 2.47 5.86
N ASN A 81 8.83 2.28 7.12
CA ASN A 81 7.53 2.66 7.65
C ASN A 81 7.69 3.27 9.03
N GLU A 82 7.07 4.43 9.25
CA GLU A 82 6.97 5.07 10.55
C GLU A 82 5.50 5.24 10.91
N THR A 83 5.16 4.95 12.17
CA THR A 83 3.81 5.21 12.70
C THR A 83 3.92 5.79 14.09
N LEU A 84 3.27 6.95 14.29
CA LEU A 84 3.15 7.62 15.58
C LEU A 84 1.68 7.60 15.99
N ILE A 85 1.41 7.16 17.22
CA ILE A 85 0.06 7.19 17.80
C ILE A 85 0.11 8.04 19.06
N PHE A 86 -0.57 9.17 19.02
CA PHE A 86 -0.77 10.07 20.14
C PHE A 86 -2.19 9.92 20.64
N ASP A 87 -2.36 9.59 21.91
CA ASP A 87 -3.65 9.31 22.47
C ASP A 87 -3.74 9.91 23.88
N ASN A 88 -4.76 10.70 24.09
CA ASN A 88 -5.11 11.27 25.37
C ASN A 88 -3.93 11.95 26.08
N ASN A 89 -3.33 12.94 25.42
CA ASN A 89 -2.19 13.74 25.86
C ASN A 89 -0.83 13.02 25.94
N LYS A 90 -0.71 11.81 25.40
CA LYS A 90 0.54 11.04 25.44
C LYS A 90 0.85 10.39 24.11
N LEU A 91 2.14 10.36 23.76
CA LEU A 91 2.63 9.48 22.70
C LEU A 91 2.53 8.04 23.21
N LYS A 92 1.60 7.28 22.68
CA LYS A 92 1.32 5.88 23.06
C LYS A 92 2.21 4.90 22.35
N ASN A 93 2.48 5.17 21.08
CA ASN A 93 3.30 4.32 20.24
C ASN A 93 4.12 5.15 19.26
N ALA A 94 5.35 4.75 19.06
CA ALA A 94 6.21 5.20 18.00
C ALA A 94 6.92 3.96 17.46
N SER A 95 6.67 3.60 16.21
CA SER A 95 7.29 2.45 15.56
C SER A 95 7.96 2.88 14.27
N PHE A 96 9.14 2.34 14.05
CA PHE A 96 9.86 2.43 12.79
C PHE A 96 10.28 1.03 12.37
N ASN A 97 10.02 0.67 11.13
CA ASN A 97 10.42 -0.61 10.54
C ASN A 97 11.06 -0.34 9.19
N ALA A 98 12.14 -1.03 8.90
CA ALA A 98 12.78 -1.04 7.60
C ALA A 98 13.06 -2.48 7.18
N ALA A 99 12.90 -2.77 5.90
CA ALA A 99 13.18 -4.09 5.33
C ALA A 99 13.66 -3.93 3.89
N GLU A 100 14.52 -4.84 3.46
CA GLU A 100 14.92 -4.95 2.05
C GLU A 100 15.05 -6.42 1.65
N GLY A 101 14.97 -6.70 0.36
CA GLY A 101 15.08 -8.03 -0.17
C GLY A 101 14.74 -8.09 -1.66
N PHE A 102 14.65 -9.31 -2.16
CA PHE A 102 14.23 -9.56 -3.53
C PHE A 102 13.32 -10.79 -3.62
N GLY A 103 12.54 -10.85 -4.70
CA GLY A 103 11.79 -12.03 -5.12
C GLY A 103 12.03 -12.32 -6.58
N VAL A 104 12.04 -13.59 -6.94
CA VAL A 104 12.01 -14.06 -8.32
C VAL A 104 10.73 -14.81 -8.58
N ARG A 105 10.11 -14.56 -9.72
CA ARG A 105 8.91 -15.26 -10.18
C ARG A 105 9.13 -15.80 -11.59
N THR A 106 8.56 -16.96 -11.87
CA THR A 106 8.43 -17.51 -13.22
C THR A 106 7.03 -18.10 -13.39
N VAL A 107 6.48 -17.97 -14.58
CA VAL A 107 5.12 -18.42 -14.91
C VAL A 107 5.18 -19.34 -16.11
N LEU A 108 4.50 -20.49 -15.99
CA LEU A 108 4.35 -21.46 -17.06
C LEU A 108 2.90 -21.95 -17.08
N GLY A 109 2.08 -21.42 -17.99
CA GLY A 109 0.63 -21.66 -18.01
C GLY A 109 -0.05 -21.25 -16.72
N GLU A 110 -0.70 -22.21 -16.06
CA GLU A 110 -1.37 -22.04 -14.79
C GLU A 110 -0.44 -22.15 -13.57
N THR A 111 0.81 -22.52 -13.78
CA THR A 111 1.77 -22.79 -12.71
C THR A 111 2.70 -21.59 -12.51
N MET A 112 2.90 -21.19 -11.28
CA MET A 112 3.80 -20.13 -10.90
C MET A 112 4.86 -20.65 -9.92
N GLY A 113 6.14 -20.44 -10.25
CA GLY A 113 7.26 -20.63 -9.34
C GLY A 113 7.65 -19.30 -8.71
N TYR A 114 7.80 -19.27 -7.38
CA TYR A 114 8.20 -18.08 -6.65
C TYR A 114 9.20 -18.43 -5.53
N ALA A 115 10.22 -17.59 -5.40
CA ALA A 115 11.15 -17.65 -4.27
C ALA A 115 11.65 -16.25 -3.92
N HIS A 116 12.04 -16.04 -2.66
CA HIS A 116 12.51 -14.73 -2.18
C HIS A 116 13.64 -14.87 -1.17
N SER A 117 14.34 -13.77 -0.92
CA SER A 117 15.35 -13.66 0.13
C SER A 117 15.46 -12.22 0.64
N THR A 118 15.75 -12.06 1.93
CA THR A 118 16.17 -10.78 2.52
C THR A 118 17.67 -10.53 2.37
N GLU A 119 18.46 -11.56 2.05
CA GLU A 119 19.87 -11.41 1.69
C GLU A 119 19.96 -11.11 0.19
N ILE A 120 20.37 -9.90 -0.17
CA ILE A 120 20.58 -9.51 -1.56
C ILE A 120 22.05 -9.85 -1.92
N SER A 121 22.26 -11.01 -2.52
CA SER A 121 23.55 -11.47 -2.99
C SER A 121 23.40 -12.36 -4.22
N GLU A 122 24.46 -12.49 -5.03
CA GLU A 122 24.49 -13.39 -6.18
C GLU A 122 24.17 -14.84 -5.77
N LYS A 123 24.72 -15.29 -4.65
CA LYS A 123 24.50 -16.63 -4.12
C LYS A 123 23.05 -16.89 -3.73
N SER A 124 22.41 -15.93 -3.06
CA SER A 124 20.99 -16.03 -2.67
C SER A 124 20.08 -15.98 -3.89
N LEU A 125 20.44 -15.17 -4.92
CA LEU A 125 19.72 -15.11 -6.17
C LEU A 125 19.72 -16.45 -6.90
N LEU A 126 20.89 -17.09 -7.06
CA LEU A 126 20.99 -18.40 -7.72
C LEU A 126 20.17 -19.47 -6.98
N ARG A 127 20.18 -19.49 -5.66
CA ARG A 127 19.33 -20.41 -4.88
C ARG A 127 17.84 -20.15 -5.06
N ALA A 128 17.45 -18.88 -5.11
CA ALA A 128 16.05 -18.50 -5.31
C ALA A 128 15.57 -18.89 -6.72
N THR A 129 16.37 -18.65 -7.76
CA THR A 129 16.03 -19.06 -9.13
C THR A 129 15.89 -20.57 -9.27
N GLU A 130 16.77 -21.35 -8.66
CA GLU A 130 16.63 -22.82 -8.62
C GLU A 130 15.32 -23.26 -7.96
N SER A 131 14.98 -22.67 -6.82
CA SER A 131 13.76 -23.01 -6.08
C SER A 131 12.50 -22.64 -6.87
N ALA A 132 12.48 -21.48 -7.50
CA ALA A 132 11.35 -21.02 -8.34
C ALA A 132 11.18 -21.92 -9.57
N LYS A 133 12.28 -22.35 -10.21
CA LYS A 133 12.25 -23.23 -11.38
C LYS A 133 11.63 -24.58 -11.08
N ILE A 134 11.97 -25.19 -9.93
CA ILE A 134 11.39 -26.46 -9.49
C ILE A 134 9.87 -26.32 -9.28
N ALA A 135 9.42 -25.21 -8.70
CA ALA A 135 8.01 -24.96 -8.42
C ALA A 135 7.16 -24.76 -9.68
N SER A 136 7.73 -24.29 -10.79
CA SER A 136 7.02 -24.01 -12.04
C SER A 136 6.99 -25.19 -13.03
N SER A 137 7.61 -26.33 -12.73
CA SER A 137 7.65 -27.46 -13.64
C SER A 137 6.27 -28.12 -13.82
N GLY A 138 5.71 -28.10 -15.03
CA GLY A 138 4.54 -28.93 -15.39
C GLY A 138 3.35 -28.21 -16.03
N GLY A 139 3.46 -26.98 -16.47
CA GLY A 139 2.40 -26.25 -17.17
C GLY A 139 2.83 -25.72 -18.53
N GLY A 140 1.93 -25.11 -19.24
CA GLY A 140 2.17 -24.37 -20.50
C GLY A 140 1.00 -23.43 -20.76
N GLY A 141 1.25 -22.24 -21.29
CA GLY A 141 0.26 -21.23 -21.57
C GLY A 141 0.80 -20.11 -22.43
N THR A 142 -0.01 -19.08 -22.63
CA THR A 142 0.35 -17.88 -23.38
C THR A 142 0.12 -16.66 -22.52
N LEU A 143 1.11 -15.80 -22.38
CA LEU A 143 0.99 -14.54 -21.65
C LEU A 143 0.89 -13.34 -22.58
N ALA A 144 0.39 -12.26 -22.02
CA ALA A 144 0.36 -10.98 -22.72
C ALA A 144 1.77 -10.51 -23.11
N ILE A 145 1.85 -9.74 -24.19
CA ILE A 145 3.10 -9.14 -24.65
C ILE A 145 3.73 -8.31 -23.53
N PRO A 146 5.03 -8.44 -23.27
CA PRO A 146 5.70 -7.63 -22.25
C PRO A 146 5.41 -6.13 -22.43
N PRO A 147 5.18 -5.39 -21.34
CA PRO A 147 4.89 -3.97 -21.45
C PRO A 147 6.10 -3.20 -22.01
N SER A 148 5.84 -2.18 -22.79
CA SER A 148 6.86 -1.23 -23.14
C SER A 148 7.27 -0.41 -21.93
N LYS A 149 8.56 -0.03 -21.88
CA LYS A 149 9.08 0.83 -20.81
C LYS A 149 8.27 2.11 -20.70
N THR A 150 7.84 2.45 -19.49
CA THR A 150 7.15 3.71 -19.19
C THR A 150 7.97 4.57 -18.25
N ASN A 151 7.82 5.90 -18.37
CA ASN A 151 8.44 6.87 -17.47
C ASN A 151 7.40 7.88 -16.95
N THR A 152 6.12 7.56 -16.99
CA THR A 152 5.08 8.49 -16.52
C THR A 152 4.90 8.36 -15.02
N HIS A 153 5.57 9.23 -14.26
CA HIS A 153 5.43 9.30 -12.81
C HIS A 153 4.05 9.82 -12.41
N ARG A 154 3.41 9.15 -11.45
CA ARG A 154 2.09 9.51 -10.91
C ARG A 154 2.18 10.31 -9.61
N TYR A 155 3.37 10.39 -9.02
CA TYR A 155 3.69 11.10 -7.78
C TYR A 155 5.17 11.51 -7.78
N LYS A 156 5.58 12.30 -6.79
CA LYS A 156 6.98 12.66 -6.60
C LYS A 156 7.74 11.51 -5.92
N GLU A 157 8.95 11.25 -6.36
CA GLU A 157 9.89 10.32 -5.72
C GLU A 157 10.51 10.99 -4.49
N ILE A 158 9.88 10.81 -3.35
CA ILE A 158 10.29 11.39 -2.07
C ILE A 158 10.24 10.32 -0.97
N ASP A 159 10.99 10.55 0.10
CA ASP A 159 10.89 9.76 1.31
C ASP A 159 10.18 10.56 2.42
N PRO A 160 8.87 10.43 2.60
CA PRO A 160 8.12 11.17 3.59
C PRO A 160 8.46 10.78 5.04
N VAL A 161 9.15 9.64 5.25
CA VAL A 161 9.57 9.22 6.59
C VAL A 161 10.66 10.14 7.12
N SER A 162 11.60 10.54 6.27
CA SER A 162 12.74 11.39 6.63
C SER A 162 12.52 12.90 6.43
N GLU A 163 11.41 13.32 5.82
CA GLU A 163 11.17 14.75 5.50
C GLU A 163 11.11 15.67 6.72
N GLU A 164 10.64 15.15 7.86
CA GLU A 164 10.57 15.91 9.10
C GLU A 164 11.10 15.10 10.28
N SER A 165 11.71 15.78 11.25
CA SER A 165 12.24 15.12 12.43
C SER A 165 11.14 14.54 13.32
N PHE A 166 11.44 13.47 14.03
CA PHE A 166 10.54 12.86 15.01
C PHE A 166 9.99 13.87 16.02
N GLY A 167 10.86 14.78 16.54
CA GLY A 167 10.45 15.80 17.50
C GLY A 167 9.38 16.74 16.93
N ILE A 168 9.56 17.24 15.70
CA ILE A 168 8.58 18.11 15.02
C ILE A 168 7.25 17.38 14.87
N LYS A 169 7.27 16.12 14.39
CA LYS A 169 6.04 15.32 14.25
C LYS A 169 5.30 15.19 15.58
N VAL A 170 6.01 14.88 16.66
CA VAL A 170 5.40 14.73 18.00
C VAL A 170 4.82 16.05 18.52
N GLU A 171 5.52 17.17 18.35
CA GLU A 171 5.00 18.48 18.77
C GLU A 171 3.72 18.85 18.02
N ILE A 172 3.65 18.59 16.72
CA ILE A 172 2.42 18.82 15.94
C ILE A 172 1.25 17.94 16.44
N LEU A 173 1.51 16.67 16.79
CA LEU A 173 0.46 15.81 17.36
C LEU A 173 -0.05 16.34 18.72
N LYS A 174 0.82 16.94 19.53
CA LYS A 174 0.41 17.64 20.77
C LYS A 174 -0.43 18.87 20.46
N GLU A 175 0.00 19.72 19.52
CA GLU A 175 -0.77 20.89 19.08
C GLU A 175 -2.18 20.51 18.60
N ILE A 176 -2.29 19.44 17.81
CA ILE A 176 -3.60 18.92 17.35
C ILE A 176 -4.47 18.51 18.54
N ASN A 177 -3.90 17.76 19.48
CA ASN A 177 -4.65 17.31 20.67
C ASN A 177 -5.14 18.49 21.53
N GLU A 178 -4.27 19.49 21.76
CA GLU A 178 -4.63 20.69 22.52
C GLU A 178 -5.72 21.49 21.81
N PHE A 179 -5.57 21.70 20.51
CA PHE A 179 -6.55 22.39 19.69
C PHE A 179 -7.93 21.73 19.78
N VAL A 180 -8.01 20.40 19.59
CA VAL A 180 -9.27 19.66 19.64
C VAL A 180 -9.94 19.79 21.00
N ARG A 181 -9.19 19.73 22.10
CA ARG A 181 -9.75 19.85 23.47
C ARG A 181 -10.29 21.24 23.78
N GLN A 182 -9.81 22.27 23.08
CA GLN A 182 -10.30 23.64 23.22
C GLN A 182 -11.56 23.91 22.38
N MET A 183 -11.87 23.05 21.40
CA MET A 183 -13.01 23.28 20.50
C MET A 183 -14.38 23.03 21.16
N ASP A 184 -14.47 22.03 22.05
CA ASP A 184 -15.73 21.64 22.66
C ASP A 184 -15.50 20.94 24.01
N GLU A 185 -16.24 21.33 25.05
CA GLU A 185 -16.13 20.77 26.41
C GLU A 185 -16.52 19.29 26.51
N ARG A 186 -17.32 18.79 25.56
CA ARG A 186 -17.72 17.39 25.46
C ARG A 186 -16.65 16.45 24.94
N VAL A 187 -15.49 16.98 24.51
CA VAL A 187 -14.36 16.14 24.04
C VAL A 187 -13.81 15.31 25.19
N PHE A 188 -14.10 14.03 25.18
CA PHE A 188 -13.67 13.07 26.19
C PHE A 188 -12.27 12.52 25.87
N GLN A 189 -12.06 12.06 24.63
CA GLN A 189 -10.77 11.48 24.20
C GLN A 189 -10.39 11.95 22.80
N VAL A 190 -9.09 12.14 22.59
CA VAL A 190 -8.51 12.46 21.29
C VAL A 190 -7.42 11.43 20.97
N SER A 191 -7.54 10.76 19.84
CA SER A 191 -6.55 9.84 19.32
C SER A 191 -6.11 10.30 17.93
N ILE A 192 -4.81 10.42 17.72
CA ILE A 192 -4.22 10.91 16.48
C ILE A 192 -3.21 9.88 16.00
N SER A 193 -3.29 9.45 14.76
CA SER A 193 -2.29 8.62 14.12
C SER A 193 -1.67 9.31 12.93
N LEU A 194 -0.35 9.36 12.88
CA LEU A 194 0.44 9.83 11.76
C LEU A 194 1.28 8.68 11.26
N ALA A 195 1.07 8.30 9.99
CA ALA A 195 1.81 7.24 9.34
C ALA A 195 2.48 7.75 8.07
N SER A 196 3.71 7.34 7.85
CA SER A 196 4.46 7.56 6.62
C SER A 196 5.21 6.31 6.21
N SER A 197 5.32 6.08 4.91
CA SER A 197 6.11 4.99 4.38
C SER A 197 6.71 5.33 3.04
N THR A 198 7.85 4.71 2.75
CA THR A 198 8.51 4.71 1.46
C THR A 198 8.73 3.28 1.01
N GLN A 199 8.44 2.99 -0.23
CA GLN A 199 8.74 1.74 -0.89
C GLN A 199 9.55 2.06 -2.16
N GLU A 200 10.81 1.65 -2.20
CA GLU A 200 11.67 1.75 -3.37
C GLU A 200 11.75 0.39 -4.02
N ILE A 201 11.45 0.33 -5.31
CA ILE A 201 11.45 -0.92 -6.06
C ILE A 201 12.31 -0.83 -7.31
N GLU A 202 12.89 -1.95 -7.69
CA GLU A 202 13.49 -2.15 -9.01
C GLU A 202 13.10 -3.53 -9.55
N ILE A 203 12.59 -3.56 -10.76
CA ILE A 203 12.12 -4.78 -11.42
C ILE A 203 12.97 -4.99 -12.67
N LEU A 204 13.65 -6.14 -12.75
CA LEU A 204 14.37 -6.58 -13.94
C LEU A 204 13.54 -7.60 -14.70
N ARG A 205 13.40 -7.38 -16.00
CA ARG A 205 12.67 -8.25 -16.92
C ARG A 205 13.63 -9.12 -17.75
N PRO A 206 13.21 -10.33 -18.18
CA PRO A 206 14.03 -11.21 -19.02
C PRO A 206 14.49 -10.58 -20.34
N GLU A 207 13.74 -9.59 -20.84
CA GLU A 207 14.07 -8.83 -22.04
C GLU A 207 15.30 -7.91 -21.85
N GLY A 208 15.78 -7.76 -20.63
CA GLY A 208 16.99 -7.02 -20.28
C GLY A 208 16.78 -5.56 -19.88
N PHE A 209 15.55 -5.09 -19.73
CA PHE A 209 15.28 -3.77 -19.17
C PHE A 209 14.88 -3.84 -17.69
N SER A 210 15.16 -2.78 -16.94
CA SER A 210 14.67 -2.59 -15.59
C SER A 210 13.81 -1.34 -15.50
N VAL A 211 12.87 -1.35 -14.55
CA VAL A 211 12.05 -0.20 -14.16
C VAL A 211 12.18 0.04 -12.65
N ARG A 212 12.15 1.31 -12.26
CA ARG A 212 12.30 1.74 -10.87
C ARG A 212 11.16 2.66 -10.47
N ASP A 213 10.75 2.57 -9.22
CA ASP A 213 9.76 3.47 -8.65
C ASP A 213 10.06 3.71 -7.16
N THR A 214 9.84 4.94 -6.72
CA THR A 214 9.85 5.30 -5.31
C THR A 214 8.44 5.71 -4.92
N ARG A 215 7.78 4.88 -4.12
CA ARG A 215 6.35 4.96 -3.79
C ARG A 215 6.17 5.53 -2.37
N PRO A 216 5.99 6.84 -2.21
CA PRO A 216 5.66 7.43 -0.93
C PRO A 216 4.23 7.08 -0.51
N MET A 217 3.96 7.11 0.79
CA MET A 217 2.62 7.04 1.35
C MET A 217 2.56 7.77 2.66
N THR A 218 1.58 8.65 2.82
CA THR A 218 1.35 9.40 4.06
C THR A 218 -0.11 9.32 4.49
N ARG A 219 -0.36 9.37 5.80
CA ARG A 219 -1.70 9.38 6.36
C ARG A 219 -1.72 10.07 7.72
N LEU A 220 -2.63 11.02 7.90
CA LEU A 220 -3.03 11.57 9.19
C LEU A 220 -4.48 11.17 9.45
N ASN A 221 -4.77 10.59 10.62
CA ASN A 221 -6.14 10.37 11.10
C ASN A 221 -6.29 11.01 12.48
N ILE A 222 -7.43 11.64 12.69
CA ILE A 222 -7.84 12.21 13.96
C ILE A 222 -9.18 11.57 14.34
N SER A 223 -9.24 10.93 15.50
CA SER A 223 -10.43 10.32 16.06
C SER A 223 -10.76 11.00 17.38
N ILE A 224 -11.99 11.44 17.53
CA ILE A 224 -12.47 12.19 18.69
C ILE A 224 -13.66 11.44 19.27
N ILE A 225 -13.59 11.17 20.58
CA ILE A 225 -14.74 10.69 21.32
C ILE A 225 -15.31 11.87 22.09
N VAL A 226 -16.59 12.14 21.92
CA VAL A 226 -17.35 13.11 22.70
C VAL A 226 -18.25 12.38 23.68
N GLU A 227 -18.50 13.00 24.85
CA GLU A 227 -19.41 12.48 25.85
C GLU A 227 -20.42 13.55 26.27
N HIS A 228 -21.67 13.20 26.32
CA HIS A 228 -22.75 14.05 26.84
C HIS A 228 -23.84 13.19 27.47
N GLU A 229 -24.20 13.50 28.72
CA GLU A 229 -25.24 12.78 29.48
C GLU A 229 -25.07 11.26 29.52
N GLY A 230 -23.81 10.80 29.61
CA GLY A 230 -23.46 9.36 29.66
C GLY A 230 -23.44 8.66 28.30
N ARG A 231 -23.80 9.35 27.22
CA ARG A 231 -23.65 8.84 25.83
C ARG A 231 -22.28 9.23 25.28
N ARG A 232 -21.60 8.26 24.69
CA ARG A 232 -20.31 8.48 23.99
C ARG A 232 -20.44 8.16 22.53
N GLU A 233 -19.93 9.06 21.69
CA GLU A 233 -19.93 8.89 20.25
C GLU A 233 -18.59 9.29 19.67
N THR A 234 -18.23 8.63 18.55
CA THR A 234 -16.95 8.82 17.90
C THR A 234 -17.13 9.50 16.55
N GLY A 235 -16.25 10.44 16.26
CA GLY A 235 -16.07 10.98 14.92
C GLY A 235 -14.61 10.82 14.48
N THR A 236 -14.40 10.45 13.24
CA THR A 236 -13.07 10.25 12.67
C THR A 236 -12.97 10.93 11.31
N ALA A 237 -11.89 11.66 11.10
CA ALA A 237 -11.53 12.22 9.82
C ALA A 237 -10.04 12.03 9.56
N GLY A 238 -9.64 12.03 8.30
CA GLY A 238 -8.24 11.88 7.94
C GLY A 238 -7.99 12.12 6.47
N GLY A 239 -6.71 12.31 6.14
CA GLY A 239 -6.24 12.55 4.79
C GLY A 239 -4.86 11.94 4.56
N GLY A 240 -4.45 11.91 3.31
CA GLY A 240 -3.16 11.40 2.89
C GLY A 240 -3.19 10.82 1.49
N GLY A 241 -2.07 10.28 1.06
CA GLY A 241 -1.90 9.72 -0.26
C GLY A 241 -0.43 9.49 -0.58
N ARG A 242 -0.12 9.37 -1.87
CA ARG A 242 1.27 9.24 -2.36
C ARG A 242 1.92 10.61 -2.48
N SER A 243 2.20 11.23 -1.33
CA SER A 243 2.68 12.60 -1.27
C SER A 243 3.63 12.83 -0.09
N SER A 244 4.22 14.02 -0.05
CA SER A 244 4.96 14.55 1.10
C SER A 244 4.11 14.54 2.37
N ILE A 245 4.75 14.35 3.52
CA ILE A 245 4.10 14.46 4.83
C ILE A 245 3.80 15.92 5.21
N ARG A 246 4.59 16.89 4.69
CA ARG A 246 4.53 18.31 5.07
C ARG A 246 3.14 18.93 4.97
N PRO A 247 2.37 18.73 3.88
CA PRO A 247 1.01 19.26 3.79
C PRO A 247 0.10 18.78 4.92
N LEU A 248 0.28 17.54 5.41
CA LEU A 248 -0.52 17.02 6.52
C LEU A 248 -0.17 17.67 7.86
N LEU A 249 1.06 18.17 7.98
CA LEU A 249 1.57 18.85 9.18
C LEU A 249 1.26 20.36 9.18
N GLU A 250 0.80 20.92 8.05
CA GLU A 250 0.38 22.32 7.99
C GLU A 250 -0.87 22.57 8.83
N LYS A 251 -0.82 23.62 9.66
CA LYS A 251 -1.88 23.99 10.61
C LYS A 251 -3.27 24.02 9.97
N LYS A 252 -3.40 24.67 8.82
CA LYS A 252 -4.69 24.80 8.13
C LYS A 252 -5.29 23.46 7.67
N HIS A 253 -4.43 22.44 7.41
CA HIS A 253 -4.88 21.13 6.96
C HIS A 253 -5.35 20.28 8.13
N TRP A 254 -4.52 20.13 9.17
CA TRP A 254 -4.91 19.31 10.31
C TRP A 254 -6.04 19.95 11.14
N GLN A 255 -6.15 21.30 11.21
CA GLN A 255 -7.31 21.96 11.82
C GLN A 255 -8.61 21.58 11.14
N LYS A 256 -8.65 21.67 9.79
CA LYS A 256 -9.84 21.25 9.03
C LYS A 256 -10.19 19.77 9.25
N THR A 257 -9.18 18.91 9.37
CA THR A 257 -9.38 17.48 9.67
C THR A 257 -9.95 17.29 11.08
N ALA A 258 -9.44 18.04 12.07
CA ALA A 258 -9.92 18.02 13.43
C ALA A 258 -11.36 18.53 13.56
N GLU A 259 -11.67 19.64 12.88
CA GLU A 259 -13.03 20.20 12.82
C GLU A 259 -14.04 19.20 12.25
N GLU A 260 -13.68 18.51 11.18
CA GLU A 260 -14.53 17.50 10.56
C GLU A 260 -14.70 16.26 11.46
N ALA A 261 -13.66 15.78 12.14
CA ALA A 261 -13.76 14.69 13.10
C ALA A 261 -14.70 15.06 14.26
N LEU A 262 -14.57 16.27 14.81
CA LEU A 262 -15.45 16.76 15.89
C LEU A 262 -16.89 16.92 15.38
N ARG A 263 -17.10 17.51 14.21
CA ARG A 263 -18.43 17.65 13.62
C ARG A 263 -19.14 16.30 13.51
N ILE A 264 -18.44 15.26 13.03
CA ILE A 264 -19.00 13.90 12.92
C ILE A 264 -19.38 13.37 14.31
N ALA A 265 -18.50 13.49 15.30
CA ALA A 265 -18.76 13.03 16.66
C ALA A 265 -20.01 13.71 17.27
N LEU A 266 -20.12 15.03 17.10
CA LEU A 266 -21.25 15.81 17.61
C LEU A 266 -22.57 15.48 16.88
N VAL A 267 -22.53 15.23 15.58
CA VAL A 267 -23.70 14.75 14.81
C VAL A 267 -24.15 13.39 15.33
N ASN A 268 -23.21 12.49 15.59
CA ASN A 268 -23.49 11.15 16.09
C ASN A 268 -24.13 11.18 17.49
N LEU A 269 -23.80 12.15 18.34
CA LEU A 269 -24.48 12.32 19.64
C LEU A 269 -26.01 12.56 19.50
N GLN A 270 -26.42 13.19 18.40
CA GLN A 270 -27.81 13.50 18.10
C GLN A 270 -28.47 12.47 17.19
N ALA A 271 -27.69 11.50 16.70
CA ALA A 271 -28.18 10.52 15.75
C ALA A 271 -29.20 9.57 16.38
N VAL A 272 -30.22 9.24 15.61
CA VAL A 272 -31.20 8.21 15.91
C VAL A 272 -30.91 6.96 15.05
N PRO A 273 -31.38 5.76 15.47
CA PRO A 273 -31.25 4.57 14.67
C PRO A 273 -31.82 4.76 13.26
N ALA A 274 -31.05 4.34 12.23
CA ALA A 274 -31.53 4.35 10.86
C ALA A 274 -32.70 3.33 10.70
N PRO A 275 -33.72 3.62 9.88
CA PRO A 275 -34.79 2.66 9.61
C PRO A 275 -34.20 1.42 8.92
N ALA A 276 -34.67 0.23 9.34
CA ALA A 276 -34.34 -1.03 8.69
C ALA A 276 -35.43 -1.40 7.70
N GLY A 277 -35.08 -1.86 6.53
CA GLY A 277 -36.04 -2.32 5.51
C GLY A 277 -35.54 -2.12 4.09
N VAL A 278 -36.39 -2.47 3.12
CA VAL A 278 -36.15 -2.22 1.70
C VAL A 278 -36.50 -0.77 1.40
N MET A 279 -35.57 -0.04 0.83
CA MET A 279 -35.75 1.38 0.51
C MET A 279 -34.86 1.81 -0.67
N ASP A 280 -35.22 2.89 -1.32
CA ASP A 280 -34.40 3.53 -2.32
C ASP A 280 -33.19 4.21 -1.66
N ILE A 281 -32.01 4.02 -2.23
CA ILE A 281 -30.76 4.53 -1.68
C ILE A 281 -30.05 5.40 -2.72
N VAL A 282 -29.63 6.60 -2.29
CA VAL A 282 -28.73 7.46 -3.06
C VAL A 282 -27.35 7.44 -2.41
N LEU A 283 -26.37 6.93 -3.14
CA LEU A 283 -24.97 6.91 -2.71
C LEU A 283 -24.25 8.18 -3.18
N GLY A 284 -23.72 8.95 -2.23
CA GLY A 284 -22.86 10.10 -2.52
C GLY A 284 -21.44 9.67 -2.91
N PRO A 285 -20.56 10.61 -3.31
CA PRO A 285 -19.14 10.32 -3.57
C PRO A 285 -18.38 10.03 -2.27
N GLY A 286 -17.23 9.36 -2.36
CA GLY A 286 -16.33 9.07 -1.25
C GLY A 286 -16.53 7.68 -0.66
N TRP A 287 -16.77 7.56 0.65
CA TRP A 287 -16.89 6.28 1.36
C TRP A 287 -17.87 5.26 0.74
N PRO A 288 -19.03 5.66 0.21
CA PRO A 288 -19.89 4.71 -0.52
C PRO A 288 -19.23 4.02 -1.70
N GLY A 289 -18.13 4.55 -2.25
CA GLY A 289 -17.32 3.89 -3.25
C GLY A 289 -16.74 2.54 -2.80
N ILE A 290 -16.61 2.31 -1.48
CA ILE A 290 -16.21 1.00 -0.94
C ILE A 290 -17.27 -0.04 -1.23
N LEU A 291 -18.56 0.29 -1.16
CA LEU A 291 -19.61 -0.64 -1.53
C LEU A 291 -19.49 -1.08 -2.99
N LEU A 292 -19.14 -0.17 -3.90
CA LEU A 292 -18.87 -0.48 -5.30
C LEU A 292 -17.63 -1.37 -5.45
N HIS A 293 -16.57 -1.10 -4.70
CA HIS A 293 -15.37 -1.92 -4.65
C HIS A 293 -15.68 -3.37 -4.24
N GLU A 294 -16.45 -3.58 -3.17
CA GLU A 294 -16.84 -4.90 -2.68
C GLU A 294 -17.82 -5.61 -3.62
N ALA A 295 -18.82 -4.89 -4.10
CA ALA A 295 -19.88 -5.50 -4.92
C ALA A 295 -19.43 -5.83 -6.36
N ILE A 296 -18.55 -5.02 -6.92
CA ILE A 296 -18.15 -5.10 -8.34
C ILE A 296 -16.66 -5.36 -8.47
N GLY A 297 -15.82 -4.58 -7.75
CA GLY A 297 -14.38 -4.59 -7.92
C GLY A 297 -13.78 -5.98 -7.77
N HIS A 298 -13.97 -6.63 -6.64
CA HIS A 298 -13.46 -8.00 -6.41
C HIS A 298 -14.04 -9.02 -7.39
N GLY A 299 -15.29 -8.85 -7.81
CA GLY A 299 -15.92 -9.73 -8.79
C GLY A 299 -15.33 -9.60 -10.20
N LEU A 300 -14.67 -8.49 -10.51
CA LEU A 300 -14.06 -8.23 -11.83
C LEU A 300 -12.53 -8.45 -11.84
N GLU A 301 -11.93 -9.02 -10.79
CA GLU A 301 -10.54 -9.44 -10.80
C GLU A 301 -10.31 -10.58 -11.81
N GLY A 302 -9.21 -10.48 -12.55
CA GLY A 302 -8.93 -11.35 -13.69
C GLY A 302 -8.78 -12.81 -13.33
N ASP A 303 -8.14 -13.13 -12.20
CA ASP A 303 -7.88 -14.51 -11.78
C ASP A 303 -9.17 -15.27 -11.44
N PHE A 304 -10.14 -14.64 -10.75
CA PHE A 304 -11.44 -15.25 -10.47
C PHE A 304 -12.26 -15.48 -11.74
N ASN A 305 -12.16 -14.53 -12.69
CA ASN A 305 -12.89 -14.63 -13.96
C ASN A 305 -12.26 -15.67 -14.89
N ARG A 306 -10.94 -15.74 -14.98
CA ARG A 306 -10.22 -16.78 -15.74
C ARG A 306 -10.52 -18.18 -15.20
N LYS A 307 -10.53 -18.35 -13.88
CA LYS A 307 -10.85 -19.62 -13.23
C LYS A 307 -12.35 -19.96 -13.22
N GLY A 308 -13.22 -19.07 -13.71
CA GLY A 308 -14.67 -19.28 -13.75
C GLY A 308 -15.36 -19.27 -12.37
N THR A 309 -14.74 -18.68 -11.35
CA THR A 309 -15.24 -18.66 -9.97
C THR A 309 -15.97 -17.37 -9.60
N SER A 310 -15.91 -16.33 -10.43
CA SER A 310 -16.66 -15.10 -10.26
C SER A 310 -18.06 -15.20 -10.81
N ALA A 311 -19.02 -14.50 -10.20
CA ALA A 311 -20.36 -14.30 -10.74
C ALA A 311 -20.36 -13.54 -12.10
N PHE A 312 -19.28 -12.84 -12.42
CA PHE A 312 -19.09 -12.10 -13.67
C PHE A 312 -18.39 -12.91 -14.76
N SER A 313 -17.97 -14.14 -14.48
CA SER A 313 -17.34 -15.01 -15.48
C SER A 313 -18.27 -15.23 -16.68
N ASN A 314 -17.71 -15.13 -17.89
CA ASN A 314 -18.44 -15.26 -19.16
C ASN A 314 -19.54 -14.19 -19.43
N LEU A 315 -19.51 -13.08 -18.69
CA LEU A 315 -20.44 -11.96 -18.89
C LEU A 315 -19.85 -10.82 -19.73
N MET A 316 -18.70 -11.01 -20.36
CA MET A 316 -18.11 -10.02 -21.27
C MET A 316 -19.14 -9.62 -22.35
N ASN A 317 -19.25 -8.30 -22.55
CA ASN A 317 -20.21 -7.66 -23.46
C ASN A 317 -21.70 -7.84 -23.09
N LYS A 318 -22.01 -8.39 -21.91
CA LYS A 318 -23.39 -8.49 -21.41
C LYS A 318 -23.75 -7.26 -20.57
N GLN A 319 -25.04 -6.97 -20.53
CA GLN A 319 -25.63 -5.96 -19.66
C GLN A 319 -25.63 -6.51 -18.22
N ILE A 320 -24.84 -5.92 -17.33
CA ILE A 320 -24.69 -6.33 -15.92
C ILE A 320 -25.08 -5.24 -14.93
N ALA A 321 -25.26 -4.01 -15.42
CA ALA A 321 -25.73 -2.88 -14.65
C ALA A 321 -26.77 -2.08 -15.45
N ALA A 322 -27.43 -1.13 -14.81
CA ALA A 322 -28.38 -0.26 -15.48
C ALA A 322 -27.70 0.55 -16.59
N LYS A 323 -28.44 0.88 -17.63
CA LYS A 323 -27.99 1.79 -18.69
C LYS A 323 -27.59 3.14 -18.08
N GLY A 324 -26.51 3.74 -18.55
CA GLY A 324 -25.93 4.98 -18.01
C GLY A 324 -24.89 4.74 -16.90
N VAL A 325 -24.75 3.52 -16.37
CA VAL A 325 -23.72 3.20 -15.36
C VAL A 325 -22.39 2.91 -16.05
N THR A 326 -21.35 3.66 -15.69
CA THR A 326 -19.97 3.44 -16.14
C THR A 326 -19.06 3.30 -14.92
N VAL A 327 -18.26 2.24 -14.90
CA VAL A 327 -17.32 1.93 -13.81
C VAL A 327 -15.90 1.90 -14.36
N LEU A 328 -15.02 2.59 -13.65
CA LEU A 328 -13.62 2.78 -14.01
C LEU A 328 -12.71 2.29 -12.86
N ASP A 329 -11.64 1.58 -13.23
CA ASP A 329 -10.45 1.41 -12.40
C ASP A 329 -9.33 2.32 -12.95
N ASP A 330 -8.85 3.27 -12.14
CA ASP A 330 -7.91 4.29 -12.59
C ASP A 330 -6.70 4.42 -11.65
N GLY A 331 -5.61 3.74 -12.03
CA GLY A 331 -4.31 3.82 -11.36
C GLY A 331 -3.49 5.07 -11.71
N THR A 332 -4.02 5.98 -12.56
CA THR A 332 -3.26 7.12 -13.10
C THR A 332 -3.54 8.45 -12.40
N LEU A 333 -4.47 8.48 -11.45
CA LEU A 333 -4.83 9.69 -10.71
C LEU A 333 -3.66 10.17 -9.86
N LYS A 334 -3.28 11.44 -10.02
CA LYS A 334 -2.11 12.00 -9.35
C LYS A 334 -2.26 11.96 -7.81
N ASP A 335 -1.19 11.58 -7.13
CA ASP A 335 -1.03 11.57 -5.66
C ASP A 335 -2.09 10.73 -4.90
N ARG A 336 -2.92 9.94 -5.58
CA ARG A 336 -3.91 9.09 -4.93
C ARG A 336 -3.26 7.83 -4.33
N ARG A 337 -3.84 7.33 -3.24
CA ARG A 337 -3.36 6.14 -2.53
C ARG A 337 -3.21 4.90 -3.44
N GLY A 338 -4.17 4.67 -4.33
CA GLY A 338 -4.20 3.53 -5.25
C GLY A 338 -3.35 3.70 -6.51
N SER A 339 -2.83 4.90 -6.77
CA SER A 339 -2.07 5.19 -7.99
C SER A 339 -0.66 4.63 -7.90
N ILE A 340 -0.17 4.08 -9.01
CA ILE A 340 1.19 3.58 -9.17
C ILE A 340 1.70 3.95 -10.56
N THR A 341 3.01 4.10 -10.70
CA THR A 341 3.64 4.37 -12.00
C THR A 341 3.57 3.12 -12.88
N PHE A 342 3.90 1.97 -12.30
CA PHE A 342 3.74 0.63 -12.86
C PHE A 342 3.48 -0.38 -11.72
N ASP A 343 2.91 -1.51 -12.05
CA ASP A 343 2.65 -2.59 -11.11
C ASP A 343 3.92 -3.38 -10.74
N ASP A 344 3.77 -4.44 -9.95
CA ASP A 344 4.90 -5.24 -9.49
C ASP A 344 5.40 -6.25 -10.56
N GLU A 345 4.78 -6.28 -11.73
CA GLU A 345 5.25 -6.99 -12.93
C GLU A 345 5.96 -6.04 -13.93
N GLY A 346 6.01 -4.74 -13.61
CA GLY A 346 6.58 -3.70 -14.48
C GLY A 346 5.60 -3.18 -15.54
N THR A 347 4.30 -3.52 -15.43
CA THR A 347 3.26 -3.03 -16.36
C THR A 347 2.83 -1.62 -15.97
N PRO A 348 2.80 -0.65 -16.91
CA PRO A 348 2.33 0.70 -16.65
C PRO A 348 0.90 0.73 -16.14
N SER A 349 0.64 1.56 -15.11
CA SER A 349 -0.74 1.78 -14.68
C SER A 349 -1.56 2.48 -15.77
N ALA A 350 -2.82 2.11 -15.86
CA ALA A 350 -3.74 2.62 -16.87
C ALA A 350 -5.06 3.05 -16.24
N ARG A 351 -5.88 3.73 -17.04
CA ARG A 351 -7.27 4.00 -16.77
C ARG A 351 -8.10 2.99 -17.54
N ASN A 352 -8.71 2.06 -16.82
CA ASN A 352 -9.45 0.94 -17.41
C ASN A 352 -10.94 1.15 -17.24
N ILE A 353 -11.70 1.06 -18.33
CA ILE A 353 -13.16 1.01 -18.28
C ILE A 353 -13.55 -0.45 -18.06
N LEU A 354 -14.21 -0.74 -16.96
CA LEU A 354 -14.67 -2.09 -16.62
C LEU A 354 -16.10 -2.31 -17.08
N ILE A 355 -16.96 -1.33 -16.84
CA ILE A 355 -18.36 -1.32 -17.27
C ILE A 355 -18.60 -0.01 -18.02
N GLU A 356 -19.17 -0.08 -19.21
CA GLU A 356 -19.54 1.05 -20.03
C GLU A 356 -21.02 1.01 -20.39
N ASP A 357 -21.76 2.06 -20.03
CA ASP A 357 -23.22 2.12 -20.24
C ASP A 357 -23.96 0.85 -19.76
N GLY A 358 -23.52 0.31 -18.64
CA GLY A 358 -24.05 -0.91 -18.02
C GLY A 358 -23.54 -2.23 -18.58
N LYS A 359 -22.74 -2.23 -19.64
CA LYS A 359 -22.14 -3.43 -20.24
C LYS A 359 -20.76 -3.71 -19.68
N LEU A 360 -20.47 -4.96 -19.35
CA LEU A 360 -19.13 -5.40 -18.97
C LEU A 360 -18.22 -5.37 -20.20
N VAL A 361 -17.14 -4.57 -20.16
CA VAL A 361 -16.22 -4.39 -21.30
C VAL A 361 -14.79 -4.80 -20.99
N SER A 362 -14.43 -4.95 -19.71
CA SER A 362 -13.10 -5.42 -19.31
C SER A 362 -13.12 -6.00 -17.89
N TYR A 363 -12.08 -6.81 -17.58
CA TYR A 363 -11.71 -7.22 -16.23
C TYR A 363 -10.46 -6.49 -15.76
N MET A 364 -10.18 -6.49 -14.45
CA MET A 364 -8.91 -6.05 -13.91
C MET A 364 -7.92 -7.21 -13.98
N GLN A 365 -6.94 -7.10 -14.86
CA GLN A 365 -6.03 -8.18 -15.18
C GLN A 365 -4.59 -7.83 -14.83
N ASP A 366 -3.83 -8.82 -14.39
CA ASP A 366 -2.38 -8.86 -14.45
C ASP A 366 -1.94 -9.58 -15.73
N ARG A 367 -0.63 -9.79 -15.92
CA ARG A 367 -0.07 -10.39 -17.13
C ARG A 367 -0.44 -11.87 -17.27
N GLN A 368 -0.59 -12.60 -16.16
CA GLN A 368 -1.00 -14.01 -16.20
C GLN A 368 -2.49 -14.17 -16.54
N ASN A 369 -3.30 -13.18 -16.24
CA ASN A 369 -4.76 -13.25 -16.39
C ASN A 369 -5.29 -12.44 -17.59
N ALA A 370 -4.40 -11.82 -18.39
CA ALA A 370 -4.73 -11.00 -19.57
C ALA A 370 -5.12 -11.83 -20.80
#